data_192b20239ae1bb54247ccfe8981aa1ca
#
_entry.id   192b20239ae1bb54247ccfe8981aa1ca
#
_cell.length_a   1.000
_cell.length_b   1.000
_cell.length_c   1.000
_cell.angle_alpha   90.00
_cell.angle_beta   90.00
_cell.angle_gamma   90.00
#
_symmetry.space_group_name_H-M   'P 1'
#
loop_
_entity.id
_entity.type
_entity.pdbx_description
1 polymer ?
#
loop_
_entity_poly.entity_id
_entity_poly.type
_entity_poly.pdbx_seq_one_letter_code
_entity_poly.pdbx_strand_id
1 'polypeptide(L)'
;MHSWELGTKGKCTSAEIDFMNLLIKNRRKHIFGVKQDGKKLTLDQIRTFYDKSDIDNVIASLIAKGYLKCENDKYNPVCGNMSFEVFKFLDPDSISITLTSSDSNRLGVIQNNRPRRITPRECARIQGFPDDFIVNPDRAFAYKQFGNSVSVPVIEAVMSDFLEQNRDFLNWDYDRK
;
A
#
# COMPACT_ATOMS: atom_id res chain seq x y z
N MET A 1 -5.15 5.06 2.55
CA MET A 1 -5.31 5.57 3.92
C MET A 1 -3.94 5.58 4.59
N HIS A 2 -3.58 6.66 5.26
CA HIS A 2 -2.26 6.82 5.90
C HIS A 2 -2.35 6.59 7.41
N SER A 3 -1.21 6.36 8.02
CA SER A 3 -1.11 6.07 9.46
C SER A 3 -1.65 7.19 10.36
N TRP A 4 -1.49 8.44 9.94
CA TRP A 4 -2.02 9.60 10.68
C TRP A 4 -3.54 9.73 10.56
N GLU A 5 -4.14 9.27 9.46
CA GLU A 5 -5.61 9.20 9.30
C GLU A 5 -6.22 8.16 10.24
N LEU A 6 -5.46 7.08 10.49
CA LEU A 6 -5.84 6.00 11.40
C LEU A 6 -5.54 6.28 12.88
N GLY A 7 -4.72 7.27 13.16
CA GLY A 7 -4.32 7.61 14.52
C GLY A 7 -3.52 6.53 15.24
N THR A 8 -2.75 5.73 14.52
CA THR A 8 -2.07 4.53 15.05
C THR A 8 -0.91 4.86 16.02
N LYS A 9 -0.38 6.09 15.99
CA LYS A 9 0.60 6.65 16.94
C LYS A 9 0.00 7.76 17.80
N GLY A 10 -1.31 7.86 17.84
CA GLY A 10 -2.07 8.92 18.48
C GLY A 10 -3.03 9.58 17.49
N LYS A 11 -4.24 9.87 17.96
CA LYS A 11 -5.29 10.49 17.15
C LYS A 11 -4.82 11.85 16.61
N CYS A 12 -4.88 12.05 15.31
CA CYS A 12 -4.61 13.33 14.68
C CYS A 12 -5.87 14.18 14.61
N THR A 13 -5.68 15.49 14.73
CA THR A 13 -6.71 16.49 14.44
C THR A 13 -6.91 16.62 12.93
N SER A 14 -8.01 17.23 12.50
CA SER A 14 -8.23 17.52 11.08
C SER A 14 -7.11 18.39 10.49
N ALA A 15 -6.61 19.37 11.23
CA ALA A 15 -5.50 20.22 10.78
C ALA A 15 -4.20 19.42 10.56
N GLU A 16 -3.89 18.48 11.46
CA GLU A 16 -2.73 17.59 11.33
C GLU A 16 -2.85 16.64 10.13
N ILE A 17 -4.05 16.08 9.91
CA ILE A 17 -4.33 15.21 8.75
C ILE A 17 -4.19 16.01 7.45
N ASP A 18 -4.78 17.20 7.38
CA ASP A 18 -4.68 18.10 6.22
C ASP A 18 -3.23 18.46 5.91
N PHE A 19 -2.47 18.85 6.95
CA PHE A 19 -1.04 19.16 6.83
C PHE A 19 -0.27 17.98 6.22
N MET A 20 -0.42 16.77 6.78
CA MET A 20 0.30 15.59 6.32
C MET A 20 -0.08 15.20 4.88
N ASN A 21 -1.35 15.28 4.54
CA ASN A 21 -1.83 14.99 3.19
C ASN A 21 -1.33 16.01 2.17
N LEU A 22 -1.32 17.29 2.52
CA LEU A 22 -0.74 18.34 1.68
C LEU A 22 0.78 18.18 1.54
N LEU A 23 1.48 17.84 2.61
CA LEU A 23 2.91 17.58 2.57
C LEU A 23 3.25 16.42 1.63
N ILE A 24 2.56 15.29 1.72
CA ILE A 24 2.75 14.14 0.83
C ILE A 24 2.47 14.51 -0.64
N LYS A 25 1.38 15.23 -0.88
CA LYS A 25 0.96 15.65 -2.23
C LYS A 25 1.97 16.58 -2.88
N ASN A 26 2.50 17.55 -2.10
CA ASN A 26 3.33 18.62 -2.64
C ASN A 26 4.82 18.28 -2.67
N ARG A 27 5.35 17.52 -1.69
CA ARG A 27 6.79 17.23 -1.58
C ARG A 27 7.41 16.59 -2.83
N ARG A 28 6.61 15.96 -3.69
CA ARG A 28 7.05 15.32 -4.93
C ARG A 28 7.09 16.27 -6.13
N LYS A 29 6.63 17.50 -5.98
CA LYS A 29 6.67 18.48 -7.06
C LYS A 29 8.10 18.85 -7.45
N HIS A 30 8.31 19.06 -8.73
CA HIS A 30 9.63 19.36 -9.32
C HIS A 30 10.25 20.66 -8.78
N ILE A 31 9.42 21.64 -8.39
CA ILE A 31 9.87 22.92 -7.82
C ILE A 31 10.74 22.75 -6.56
N PHE A 32 10.62 21.63 -5.86
CA PHE A 32 11.39 21.32 -4.66
C PHE A 32 12.63 20.44 -4.94
N GLY A 33 12.97 20.21 -6.23
CA GLY A 33 14.16 19.46 -6.65
C GLY A 33 13.84 18.22 -7.49
N VAL A 34 14.86 17.63 -8.08
CA VAL A 34 14.75 16.55 -9.07
C VAL A 34 14.36 15.19 -8.46
N LYS A 35 14.81 14.91 -7.24
CA LYS A 35 14.47 13.64 -6.57
C LYS A 35 13.03 13.65 -6.09
N GLN A 36 12.20 12.74 -6.58
CA GLN A 36 10.77 12.69 -6.24
C GLN A 36 10.48 11.95 -4.94
N ASP A 37 11.29 10.95 -4.58
CA ASP A 37 11.12 10.17 -3.36
C ASP A 37 12.10 10.62 -2.25
N GLY A 38 11.62 10.60 -1.01
CA GLY A 38 12.43 10.92 0.16
C GLY A 38 12.76 12.40 0.33
N LYS A 39 12.12 13.30 -0.43
CA LYS A 39 12.36 14.75 -0.28
C LYS A 39 11.97 15.23 1.11
N LYS A 40 12.91 15.94 1.72
CA LYS A 40 12.71 16.69 2.95
C LYS A 40 12.52 18.15 2.54
N LEU A 41 11.51 18.82 3.10
CA LEU A 41 11.20 20.22 2.81
C LEU A 41 11.55 21.11 4.02
N THR A 42 12.05 22.31 3.73
CA THR A 42 12.19 23.36 4.75
C THR A 42 10.82 23.94 5.13
N LEU A 43 10.76 24.65 6.25
CA LEU A 43 9.53 25.32 6.67
C LEU A 43 9.04 26.32 5.61
N ASP A 44 9.95 27.10 5.01
CA ASP A 44 9.60 28.07 3.97
C ASP A 44 9.00 27.37 2.72
N GLN A 45 9.54 26.21 2.34
CA GLN A 45 8.96 25.41 1.26
C GLN A 45 7.57 24.87 1.62
N ILE A 46 7.36 24.48 2.88
CA ILE A 46 6.06 24.02 3.36
C ILE A 46 5.05 25.17 3.38
N ARG A 47 5.45 26.37 3.78
CA ARG A 47 4.59 27.54 3.78
C ARG A 47 4.06 27.93 2.40
N THR A 48 4.70 27.51 1.32
CA THR A 48 4.20 27.76 -0.05
C THR A 48 2.86 27.03 -0.35
N PHE A 49 2.50 26.03 0.42
CA PHE A 49 1.25 25.27 0.23
C PHE A 49 0.45 25.03 1.52
N TYR A 50 1.00 25.38 2.68
CA TYR A 50 0.33 25.35 3.99
C TYR A 50 0.77 26.56 4.80
N ASP A 51 0.09 27.69 4.60
CA ASP A 51 0.37 28.95 5.27
C ASP A 51 -0.74 29.26 6.28
N LYS A 52 -0.82 28.45 7.35
CA LYS A 52 -1.73 28.67 8.47
C LYS A 52 -0.96 29.13 9.69
N SER A 53 -1.59 29.99 10.51
CA SER A 53 -0.96 30.56 11.71
C SER A 53 -0.60 29.53 12.79
N ASP A 54 -1.24 28.35 12.76
CA ASP A 54 -1.02 27.26 13.70
C ASP A 54 0.03 26.23 13.26
N ILE A 55 0.75 26.49 12.16
CA ILE A 55 1.70 25.56 11.53
C ILE A 55 2.75 25.03 12.52
N ASP A 56 3.27 25.87 13.40
CA ASP A 56 4.33 25.47 14.35
C ASP A 56 3.78 24.49 15.40
N ASN A 57 2.55 24.69 15.87
CA ASN A 57 1.86 23.78 16.79
C ASN A 57 1.53 22.45 16.12
N VAL A 58 1.07 22.48 14.88
CA VAL A 58 0.77 21.28 14.08
C VAL A 58 2.03 20.45 13.87
N ILE A 59 3.13 21.09 13.49
CA ILE A 59 4.42 20.43 13.30
C ILE A 59 4.93 19.82 14.60
N ALA A 60 4.92 20.58 15.70
CA ALA A 60 5.39 20.11 17.01
C ALA A 60 4.59 18.88 17.47
N SER A 61 3.27 18.93 17.34
CA SER A 61 2.39 17.81 17.69
C SER A 61 2.64 16.58 16.83
N LEU A 62 2.82 16.74 15.50
CA LEU A 62 3.12 15.65 14.59
C LEU A 62 4.48 15.00 14.85
N ILE A 63 5.48 15.80 15.24
CA ILE A 63 6.79 15.28 15.66
C ILE A 63 6.65 14.50 16.96
N ALA A 64 5.96 15.04 17.96
CA ALA A 64 5.72 14.36 19.24
C ALA A 64 4.98 13.02 19.06
N LYS A 65 4.00 12.95 18.15
CA LYS A 65 3.30 11.72 17.77
C LYS A 65 4.15 10.78 16.88
N GLY A 66 5.29 11.24 16.37
CA GLY A 66 6.17 10.47 15.51
C GLY A 66 5.67 10.26 14.08
N TYR A 67 4.75 11.12 13.60
CA TYR A 67 4.31 11.13 12.20
C TYR A 67 5.18 12.00 11.29
N LEU A 68 5.92 12.94 11.89
CA LEU A 68 6.82 13.84 11.20
C LEU A 68 8.21 13.77 11.85
N LYS A 69 9.27 13.92 11.06
CA LYS A 69 10.65 14.06 11.52
C LYS A 69 11.20 15.39 11.04
N CYS A 70 12.02 16.02 11.86
CA CYS A 70 12.85 17.15 11.48
C CYS A 70 14.32 16.74 11.56
N GLU A 71 15.06 16.93 10.48
CA GLU A 71 16.50 16.67 10.40
C GLU A 71 17.13 17.79 9.58
N ASN A 72 18.09 18.51 10.18
CA ASN A 72 18.76 19.66 9.55
C ASN A 72 17.76 20.70 9.02
N ASP A 73 16.81 21.13 9.82
CA ASP A 73 15.73 22.09 9.50
C ASP A 73 14.87 21.68 8.30
N LYS A 74 14.83 20.40 7.98
CA LYS A 74 13.99 19.84 6.93
C LYS A 74 13.06 18.78 7.50
N TYR A 75 11.81 18.88 7.08
CA TYR A 75 10.72 18.02 7.54
C TYR A 75 10.47 16.87 6.58
N ASN A 76 10.28 15.68 7.12
CA ASN A 76 10.01 14.47 6.36
C ASN A 76 8.88 13.67 7.03
N PRO A 77 7.81 13.31 6.28
CA PRO A 77 6.80 12.41 6.82
C PRO A 77 7.41 11.06 7.20
N VAL A 78 7.05 10.58 8.37
CA VAL A 78 7.35 9.21 8.79
C VAL A 78 6.23 8.33 8.27
N CYS A 79 6.36 7.85 7.04
CA CYS A 79 5.36 7.01 6.38
C CYS A 79 6.00 5.71 5.86
N GLY A 80 5.17 4.72 5.64
CA GLY A 80 5.59 3.43 5.12
C GLY A 80 6.34 2.58 6.13
N ASN A 81 7.32 1.87 5.67
CA ASN A 81 8.07 0.82 6.35
C ASN A 81 8.65 1.17 7.72
N MET A 82 8.98 2.42 7.92
CA MET A 82 9.72 2.90 9.11
C MET A 82 8.82 3.07 10.33
N SER A 83 7.50 3.15 10.13
CA SER A 83 6.56 3.52 11.19
C SER A 83 5.63 2.39 11.60
N PHE A 84 5.47 1.41 10.75
CA PHE A 84 4.50 0.33 10.90
C PHE A 84 5.02 -0.97 10.35
N GLU A 85 4.56 -2.05 10.95
CA GLU A 85 4.64 -3.37 10.34
C GLU A 85 3.82 -3.48 9.04
N VAL A 86 2.92 -2.54 8.78
CA VAL A 86 2.05 -2.50 7.62
C VAL A 86 2.47 -1.36 6.69
N PHE A 87 2.82 -1.71 5.47
CA PHE A 87 3.24 -0.78 4.42
C PHE A 87 2.07 0.02 3.85
N LYS A 88 0.95 -0.65 3.61
CA LYS A 88 -0.27 -0.07 3.04
C LYS A 88 -1.50 -0.77 3.58
N PHE A 89 -2.53 0.03 3.85
CA PHE A 89 -3.85 -0.49 4.19
C PHE A 89 -4.69 -0.65 2.93
N LEU A 90 -5.32 -1.82 2.81
CA LEU A 90 -6.29 -2.10 1.77
C LEU A 90 -7.61 -1.43 2.13
N ASP A 91 -8.26 -0.86 1.14
CA ASP A 91 -9.60 -0.31 1.24
C ASP A 91 -10.59 -1.43 0.85
N PRO A 92 -11.54 -1.81 1.72
CA PRO A 92 -12.49 -2.87 1.41
C PRO A 92 -13.42 -2.53 0.24
N ASP A 93 -13.62 -1.24 -0.03
CA ASP A 93 -14.51 -0.74 -1.09
C ASP A 93 -13.74 -0.43 -2.40
N SER A 94 -12.48 -0.83 -2.49
CA SER A 94 -11.62 -0.54 -3.64
C SER A 94 -10.89 -1.78 -4.15
N ILE A 95 -10.33 -1.66 -5.35
CA ILE A 95 -9.49 -2.71 -5.95
C ILE A 95 -8.21 -2.87 -5.12
N SER A 96 -7.87 -4.12 -4.79
CA SER A 96 -6.61 -4.43 -4.13
C SER A 96 -5.41 -4.04 -5.00
N ILE A 97 -4.35 -3.59 -4.35
CA ILE A 97 -3.07 -3.42 -5.04
C ILE A 97 -2.47 -4.79 -5.39
N THR A 98 -1.58 -4.80 -6.37
CA THR A 98 -0.81 -5.99 -6.74
C THR A 98 -0.04 -6.52 -5.53
N LEU A 99 -0.18 -7.82 -5.28
CA LEU A 99 0.67 -8.52 -4.32
C LEU A 99 2.05 -8.72 -4.93
N THR A 100 3.09 -8.40 -4.16
CA THR A 100 4.48 -8.65 -4.54
C THR A 100 5.17 -9.52 -3.49
N SER A 101 6.18 -10.27 -3.88
CA SER A 101 6.92 -11.15 -2.96
C SER A 101 7.62 -10.39 -1.82
N SER A 102 7.93 -9.10 -2.02
CA SER A 102 8.58 -8.25 -1.03
C SER A 102 7.63 -7.59 -0.05
N ASP A 103 6.38 -7.31 -0.47
CA ASP A 103 5.49 -6.42 0.29
C ASP A 103 4.16 -7.06 0.72
N SER A 104 3.80 -8.24 0.21
CA SER A 104 2.54 -8.90 0.56
C SER A 104 2.39 -9.16 2.07
N ASN A 105 3.48 -9.42 2.77
CA ASN A 105 3.49 -9.57 4.23
C ASN A 105 3.32 -8.24 5.00
N ARG A 106 3.25 -7.11 4.30
CA ARG A 106 3.21 -5.76 4.87
C ARG A 106 1.94 -5.00 4.50
N LEU A 107 0.97 -5.69 3.94
CA LEU A 107 -0.37 -5.17 3.69
C LEU A 107 -1.25 -5.38 4.91
N GLY A 108 -2.15 -4.45 5.15
CA GLY A 108 -3.06 -4.51 6.27
C GLY A 108 -4.47 -4.09 5.92
N VAL A 109 -5.36 -4.39 6.84
CA VAL A 109 -6.77 -3.98 6.82
C VAL A 109 -7.15 -3.42 8.18
N ILE A 110 -8.23 -2.66 8.20
CA ILE A 110 -8.85 -2.21 9.44
C ILE A 110 -10.04 -3.11 9.70
N GLN A 111 -10.01 -3.80 10.81
CA GLN A 111 -11.10 -4.65 11.25
C GLN A 111 -11.49 -4.25 12.68
N ASN A 112 -12.76 -3.94 12.91
CA ASN A 112 -13.27 -3.49 14.22
C ASN A 112 -12.47 -2.29 14.79
N ASN A 113 -12.19 -1.30 13.98
CA ASN A 113 -11.35 -0.13 14.28
C ASN A 113 -9.91 -0.46 14.72
N ARG A 114 -9.41 -1.65 14.43
CA ARG A 114 -8.04 -2.05 14.74
C ARG A 114 -7.29 -2.39 13.46
N PRO A 115 -6.11 -1.81 13.25
CA PRO A 115 -5.24 -2.19 12.16
C PRO A 115 -4.63 -3.56 12.40
N ARG A 116 -4.67 -4.43 11.40
CA ARG A 116 -3.96 -5.70 11.40
C ARG A 116 -3.37 -6.02 10.04
N ARG A 117 -2.36 -6.85 10.00
CA ARG A 117 -1.86 -7.43 8.74
C ARG A 117 -2.90 -8.37 8.15
N ILE A 118 -2.94 -8.42 6.82
CA ILE A 118 -3.64 -9.51 6.13
C ILE A 118 -2.90 -10.84 6.39
N THR A 119 -3.63 -11.91 6.35
CA THR A 119 -3.09 -13.26 6.52
C THR A 119 -2.67 -13.86 5.18
N PRO A 120 -1.82 -14.90 5.14
CA PRO A 120 -1.55 -15.63 3.90
C PRO A 120 -2.81 -16.17 3.23
N ARG A 121 -3.82 -16.59 3.99
CA ARG A 121 -5.13 -17.02 3.44
C ARG A 121 -5.85 -15.88 2.73
N GLU A 122 -5.81 -14.68 3.29
CA GLU A 122 -6.37 -13.49 2.64
C GLU A 122 -5.60 -13.13 1.37
N CYS A 123 -4.27 -13.30 1.36
CA CYS A 123 -3.49 -13.16 0.11
C CYS A 123 -3.91 -14.19 -0.95
N ALA A 124 -4.14 -15.44 -0.55
CA ALA A 124 -4.64 -16.47 -1.45
C ALA A 124 -5.99 -16.08 -2.07
N ARG A 125 -6.94 -15.62 -1.25
CA ARG A 125 -8.26 -15.16 -1.70
C ARG A 125 -8.18 -13.95 -2.65
N ILE A 126 -7.30 -12.99 -2.38
CA ILE A 126 -7.05 -11.83 -3.27
C ILE A 126 -6.56 -12.30 -4.65
N GLN A 127 -5.77 -13.37 -4.70
CA GLN A 127 -5.29 -13.97 -5.94
C GLN A 127 -6.31 -14.94 -6.58
N GLY A 128 -7.46 -15.17 -5.94
CA GLY A 128 -8.51 -16.05 -6.44
C GLY A 128 -8.26 -17.55 -6.20
N PHE A 129 -7.33 -17.91 -5.31
CA PHE A 129 -7.18 -19.30 -4.90
C PHE A 129 -8.39 -19.77 -4.10
N PRO A 130 -8.86 -21.01 -4.29
CA PRO A 130 -9.98 -21.56 -3.56
C PRO A 130 -9.66 -21.76 -2.08
N ASP A 131 -10.69 -21.83 -1.24
CA ASP A 131 -10.50 -21.88 0.22
C ASP A 131 -9.91 -23.20 0.74
N ASP A 132 -10.03 -24.27 -0.04
CA ASP A 132 -9.42 -25.58 0.23
C ASP A 132 -7.95 -25.66 -0.20
N PHE A 133 -7.43 -24.64 -0.91
CA PHE A 133 -6.01 -24.58 -1.27
C PHE A 133 -5.12 -24.61 -0.02
N ILE A 134 -4.18 -25.56 0.03
CA ILE A 134 -3.29 -25.75 1.17
C ILE A 134 -2.24 -24.65 1.20
N VAL A 135 -2.36 -23.75 2.17
CA VAL A 135 -1.39 -22.67 2.41
C VAL A 135 -0.19 -23.23 3.17
N ASN A 136 1.01 -22.86 2.74
CA ASN A 136 2.24 -23.25 3.44
C ASN A 136 2.19 -22.81 4.91
N PRO A 137 2.54 -23.70 5.87
CA PRO A 137 2.54 -23.38 7.31
C PRO A 137 3.57 -22.31 7.69
N ASP A 138 4.68 -22.20 6.96
CA ASP A 138 5.60 -21.07 7.08
C ASP A 138 4.97 -19.82 6.46
N ARG A 139 4.58 -18.89 7.33
CA ARG A 139 3.91 -17.66 6.95
C ARG A 139 4.77 -16.77 6.03
N ALA A 140 6.06 -16.68 6.29
CA ALA A 140 6.95 -15.84 5.48
C ALA A 140 7.07 -16.39 4.06
N PHE A 141 7.17 -17.71 3.95
CA PHE A 141 7.21 -18.40 2.67
C PHE A 141 5.87 -18.29 1.93
N ALA A 142 4.75 -18.46 2.64
CA ALA A 142 3.40 -18.33 2.06
C ALA A 142 3.17 -16.93 1.46
N TYR A 143 3.52 -15.86 2.17
CA TYR A 143 3.43 -14.50 1.61
C TYR A 143 4.24 -14.35 0.32
N LYS A 144 5.44 -14.90 0.30
CA LYS A 144 6.34 -14.86 -0.86
C LYS A 144 5.76 -15.62 -2.04
N GLN A 145 5.14 -16.78 -1.79
CA GLN A 145 4.48 -17.58 -2.82
C GLN A 145 3.32 -16.80 -3.46
N PHE A 146 2.40 -16.26 -2.66
CA PHE A 146 1.27 -15.48 -3.19
C PHE A 146 1.71 -14.17 -3.85
N GLY A 147 2.78 -13.56 -3.39
CA GLY A 147 3.35 -12.37 -4.03
C GLY A 147 4.03 -12.66 -5.39
N ASN A 148 4.43 -13.90 -5.64
CA ASN A 148 4.97 -14.37 -6.92
C ASN A 148 3.91 -15.05 -7.81
N SER A 149 2.71 -15.31 -7.29
CA SER A 149 1.65 -15.94 -8.06
C SER A 149 0.96 -14.94 -8.97
N VAL A 150 0.29 -15.48 -9.97
CA VAL A 150 -0.63 -14.76 -10.85
C VAL A 150 -2.06 -14.98 -10.35
N SER A 151 -2.93 -14.01 -10.56
CA SER A 151 -4.35 -14.13 -10.21
C SER A 151 -5.01 -15.27 -10.99
N VAL A 152 -5.60 -16.24 -10.28
CA VAL A 152 -6.25 -17.41 -10.87
C VAL A 152 -7.34 -17.03 -11.87
N PRO A 153 -8.29 -16.11 -11.55
CA PRO A 153 -9.33 -15.74 -12.50
C PRO A 153 -8.80 -15.09 -13.79
N VAL A 154 -7.65 -14.40 -13.72
CA VAL A 154 -7.04 -13.81 -14.91
C VAL A 154 -6.50 -14.92 -15.83
N ILE A 155 -5.80 -15.91 -15.26
CA ILE A 155 -5.29 -17.05 -16.04
C ILE A 155 -6.44 -17.86 -16.62
N GLU A 156 -7.49 -18.11 -15.84
CA GLU A 156 -8.68 -18.81 -16.34
C GLU A 156 -9.32 -18.08 -17.53
N ALA A 157 -9.48 -16.75 -17.44
CA ALA A 157 -10.05 -15.96 -18.53
C ALA A 157 -9.16 -16.02 -19.79
N VAL A 158 -7.84 -15.84 -19.64
CA VAL A 158 -6.88 -15.91 -20.77
C VAL A 158 -6.87 -17.28 -21.40
N MET A 159 -6.85 -18.34 -20.58
CA MET A 159 -6.85 -19.72 -21.10
C MET A 159 -8.17 -20.08 -21.78
N SER A 160 -9.29 -19.65 -21.24
CA SER A 160 -10.61 -19.87 -21.85
C SER A 160 -10.71 -19.21 -23.22
N ASP A 161 -10.29 -17.94 -23.32
CA ASP A 161 -10.25 -17.21 -24.59
C ASP A 161 -9.30 -17.89 -25.60
N PHE A 162 -8.12 -18.28 -25.16
CA PHE A 162 -7.16 -19.00 -26.00
C PHE A 162 -7.73 -20.32 -26.53
N LEU A 163 -8.35 -21.11 -25.67
CA LEU A 163 -8.95 -22.39 -26.06
C LEU A 163 -10.13 -22.20 -27.01
N GLU A 164 -10.93 -21.16 -26.80
CA GLU A 164 -12.06 -20.83 -27.69
C GLU A 164 -11.58 -20.42 -29.08
N GLN A 165 -10.60 -19.53 -29.15
CA GLN A 165 -10.05 -19.05 -30.42
C GLN A 165 -9.29 -20.14 -31.20
N ASN A 166 -8.78 -21.16 -30.54
CA ASN A 166 -8.00 -22.23 -31.15
C ASN A 166 -8.72 -23.60 -31.16
N ARG A 167 -10.04 -23.62 -30.97
CA ARG A 167 -10.84 -24.84 -30.85
C ARG A 167 -10.64 -25.77 -32.02
N ASP A 168 -10.64 -25.24 -33.24
CA ASP A 168 -10.47 -26.04 -34.46
C ASP A 168 -9.07 -26.69 -34.57
N PHE A 169 -8.07 -26.00 -34.05
CA PHE A 169 -6.69 -26.48 -34.01
C PHE A 169 -6.50 -27.58 -32.96
N LEU A 170 -7.16 -27.44 -31.80
CA LEU A 170 -7.07 -28.41 -30.69
C LEU A 170 -7.86 -29.68 -30.96
N ASN A 171 -8.96 -29.64 -31.73
CA ASN A 171 -9.77 -30.79 -32.11
C ASN A 171 -9.17 -31.56 -33.27
N TRP A 172 -8.21 -30.99 -34.01
CA TRP A 172 -7.66 -31.63 -35.23
C TRP A 172 -6.78 -32.87 -34.94
N ASP A 173 -6.15 -32.94 -33.77
CA ASP A 173 -5.26 -34.03 -33.40
C ASP A 173 -5.96 -35.25 -32.75
N TYR A 174 -7.21 -35.13 -32.30
CA TYR A 174 -7.93 -36.20 -31.62
C TYR A 174 -8.53 -37.24 -32.60
N ASP A 175 -8.83 -36.84 -33.83
CA ASP A 175 -9.45 -37.69 -34.84
C ASP A 175 -8.41 -38.43 -35.76
N ARG A 176 -7.13 -38.27 -35.50
CA ARG A 176 -6.04 -38.86 -36.32
C ARG A 176 -5.31 -40.06 -35.70
N LYS A 177 -5.85 -40.65 -34.63
CA LYS A 177 -5.27 -41.91 -34.07
C LYS A 177 -6.14 -43.09 -34.29
#